data_5e7006865b0e9c829852a246a6ff60a0
#
_entry.id   5e7006865b0e9c829852a246a6ff60a0
#
_cell.length_a   1.000
_cell.length_b   1.000
_cell.length_c   1.000
_cell.angle_alpha   90.00
_cell.angle_beta   90.00
_cell.angle_gamma   90.00
#
_symmetry.space_group_name_H-M   'P 1'
#
loop_
_entity.id
_entity.type
_entity.pdbx_description
1 polymer ?
#
loop_
_entity_poly.entity_id
_entity_poly.type
_entity_poly.pdbx_seq_one_letter_code
_entity_poly.pdbx_strand_id
1 'polypeptide(L)'
;MKKAFCFLLIVLGMAVMPQPGMAQSSLRTSSPVPPQVELMYVKGLRFLQNAQKTDGTYEGTYGQEPGIIGFCLMSVLAHGDDPNTGPYATMVRRCLNYILAKQNKSSGYIGDSMYNHGFATLALAEAYGMVRDDRIGPALHKAVALTLTAQKKNKTGGWRYAPDSTDADSTVTGCQLVSLY
;
A
#
# COMPACT_ATOMS: atom_id res chain seq x y z
N MET A 1 27.72 -79.56 16.26
CA MET A 1 28.40 -78.93 15.13
C MET A 1 27.31 -78.32 14.22
N LYS A 2 26.96 -77.11 14.45
CA LYS A 2 26.10 -76.34 13.52
C LYS A 2 26.60 -74.89 13.49
N LYS A 3 27.17 -74.51 12.36
CA LYS A 3 27.70 -73.17 12.10
C LYS A 3 26.55 -72.25 11.79
N ALA A 4 26.31 -71.22 12.62
CA ALA A 4 25.36 -70.17 12.39
C ALA A 4 26.03 -69.13 11.47
N PHE A 5 25.44 -68.90 10.31
CA PHE A 5 25.85 -67.91 9.35
C PHE A 5 25.04 -66.59 9.66
N CYS A 6 25.78 -65.66 10.21
CA CYS A 6 25.18 -64.34 10.54
C CYS A 6 25.20 -63.46 9.27
N PHE A 7 24.06 -63.24 8.66
CA PHE A 7 23.90 -62.33 7.53
C PHE A 7 23.77 -60.90 8.08
N LEU A 8 24.80 -60.13 7.92
CA LEU A 8 24.81 -58.71 8.26
C LEU A 8 24.13 -57.91 7.13
N LEU A 9 22.85 -57.53 7.33
CA LEU A 9 22.15 -56.63 6.45
C LEU A 9 22.62 -55.21 6.71
N ILE A 10 23.50 -54.69 5.84
CA ILE A 10 23.84 -53.28 5.78
C ILE A 10 22.70 -52.56 5.06
N VAL A 11 21.78 -51.97 5.84
CA VAL A 11 20.78 -51.00 5.31
C VAL A 11 21.51 -49.71 5.03
N LEU A 12 21.83 -49.48 3.78
CA LEU A 12 22.36 -48.19 3.28
C LEU A 12 21.23 -47.15 3.34
N GLY A 13 21.10 -46.44 4.46
CA GLY A 13 20.21 -45.33 4.60
C GLY A 13 20.68 -44.20 3.67
N MET A 14 20.06 -44.07 2.51
CA MET A 14 20.16 -42.84 1.71
C MET A 14 19.52 -41.70 2.50
N ALA A 15 20.34 -40.91 3.17
CA ALA A 15 19.92 -39.62 3.69
C ALA A 15 19.49 -38.74 2.52
N VAL A 16 18.18 -38.62 2.33
CA VAL A 16 17.60 -37.59 1.44
C VAL A 16 17.93 -36.26 2.10
N MET A 17 19.03 -35.64 1.68
CA MET A 17 19.29 -34.26 2.05
C MET A 17 18.15 -33.41 1.53
N PRO A 18 17.49 -32.54 2.35
CA PRO A 18 16.54 -31.57 1.84
C PRO A 18 17.34 -30.69 0.88
N GLN A 19 17.00 -30.77 -0.39
CA GLN A 19 17.47 -29.84 -1.40
C GLN A 19 17.07 -28.45 -0.90
N PRO A 20 18.00 -27.46 -0.83
CA PRO A 20 17.59 -26.08 -0.60
C PRO A 20 16.57 -25.78 -1.68
N GLY A 21 15.32 -25.55 -1.27
CA GLY A 21 14.27 -25.14 -2.17
C GLY A 21 14.81 -23.95 -2.94
N MET A 22 15.13 -24.15 -4.21
CA MET A 22 15.25 -23.04 -5.13
C MET A 22 13.89 -22.37 -5.04
N ALA A 23 13.84 -21.26 -4.29
CA ALA A 23 12.77 -20.32 -4.46
C ALA A 23 12.71 -20.09 -5.98
N GLN A 24 11.72 -20.70 -6.61
CA GLN A 24 11.36 -20.33 -7.96
C GLN A 24 11.02 -18.84 -7.85
N SER A 25 12.05 -18.01 -8.07
CA SER A 25 11.77 -16.68 -8.57
C SER A 25 10.94 -17.00 -9.81
N SER A 26 9.61 -16.91 -9.67
CA SER A 26 8.74 -16.80 -10.80
C SER A 26 9.31 -15.59 -11.54
N LEU A 27 10.13 -15.88 -12.54
CA LEU A 27 10.43 -14.94 -13.60
C LEU A 27 9.04 -14.55 -14.09
N ARG A 28 8.47 -13.49 -13.49
CA ARG A 28 7.50 -12.70 -14.19
C ARG A 28 8.23 -12.34 -15.48
N THR A 29 7.95 -13.07 -16.53
CA THR A 29 8.12 -12.60 -17.88
C THR A 29 7.08 -11.49 -18.07
N SER A 30 7.22 -10.40 -17.27
CA SER A 30 6.58 -9.15 -17.59
C SER A 30 7.20 -8.76 -18.90
N SER A 31 6.39 -8.72 -19.95
CA SER A 31 6.76 -8.04 -21.18
C SER A 31 7.39 -6.71 -20.77
N PRO A 32 8.61 -6.41 -21.15
CA PRO A 32 9.27 -5.19 -20.68
C PRO A 32 8.36 -4.02 -21.04
N VAL A 33 8.15 -3.13 -20.06
CA VAL A 33 7.34 -1.92 -20.28
C VAL A 33 7.92 -1.20 -21.50
N PRO A 34 7.12 -0.88 -22.52
CA PRO A 34 7.63 -0.18 -23.68
C PRO A 34 8.34 1.12 -23.29
N PRO A 35 9.50 1.44 -23.86
CA PRO A 35 10.28 2.64 -23.46
C PRO A 35 9.49 3.95 -23.53
N GLN A 36 8.51 4.03 -24.44
CA GLN A 36 7.63 5.19 -24.55
C GLN A 36 6.72 5.34 -23.33
N VAL A 37 6.19 4.24 -22.79
CA VAL A 37 5.34 4.24 -21.59
C VAL A 37 6.18 4.65 -20.37
N GLU A 38 7.37 4.11 -20.23
CA GLU A 38 8.32 4.50 -19.18
C GLU A 38 8.65 6.00 -19.25
N LEU A 39 8.95 6.49 -20.46
CA LEU A 39 9.22 7.92 -20.65
C LEU A 39 8.02 8.81 -20.25
N MET A 40 6.79 8.40 -20.61
CA MET A 40 5.57 9.11 -20.23
C MET A 40 5.38 9.13 -18.72
N TYR A 41 5.62 7.99 -18.05
CA TYR A 41 5.51 7.86 -16.60
C TYR A 41 6.48 8.81 -15.88
N VAL A 42 7.77 8.74 -16.24
CA VAL A 42 8.81 9.60 -15.66
C VAL A 42 8.52 11.09 -15.90
N LYS A 43 8.00 11.48 -17.08
CA LYS A 43 7.55 12.86 -17.33
C LYS A 43 6.42 13.26 -16.38
N GLY A 44 5.45 12.37 -16.14
CA GLY A 44 4.38 12.59 -15.18
C GLY A 44 4.89 12.79 -13.76
N LEU A 45 5.79 11.92 -13.28
CA LEU A 45 6.39 12.04 -11.95
C LEU A 45 7.19 13.34 -11.79
N ARG A 46 7.96 13.73 -12.79
CA ARG A 46 8.69 15.02 -12.78
C ARG A 46 7.75 16.22 -12.74
N PHE A 47 6.65 16.16 -13.48
CA PHE A 47 5.62 17.21 -13.42
C PHE A 47 5.05 17.32 -12.00
N LEU A 48 4.64 16.20 -11.38
CA LEU A 48 4.12 16.19 -10.02
C LEU A 48 5.16 16.70 -9.02
N GLN A 49 6.42 16.27 -9.13
CA GLN A 49 7.51 16.72 -8.27
C GLN A 49 7.72 18.24 -8.35
N ASN A 50 7.72 18.80 -9.55
CA ASN A 50 7.94 20.23 -9.78
C ASN A 50 6.74 21.09 -9.36
N ALA A 51 5.53 20.56 -9.50
CA ALA A 51 4.29 21.25 -9.14
C ALA A 51 3.98 21.18 -7.64
N GLN A 52 4.62 20.27 -6.89
CA GLN A 52 4.36 20.10 -5.47
C GLN A 52 4.90 21.28 -4.65
N LYS A 53 4.02 21.87 -3.84
CA LYS A 53 4.39 22.90 -2.86
C LYS A 53 5.19 22.33 -1.69
N THR A 54 5.80 23.19 -0.92
CA THR A 54 6.60 22.81 0.25
C THR A 54 5.80 22.13 1.35
N ASP A 55 4.50 22.44 1.44
CA ASP A 55 3.55 21.83 2.39
C ASP A 55 2.97 20.50 1.90
N GLY A 56 3.36 20.03 0.70
CA GLY A 56 2.91 18.76 0.13
C GLY A 56 1.67 18.87 -0.77
N THR A 57 1.09 20.07 -0.90
CA THR A 57 -0.11 20.32 -1.72
C THR A 57 0.23 20.69 -3.17
N TYR A 58 -0.80 20.84 -3.98
CA TYR A 58 -0.73 21.25 -5.38
C TYR A 58 -1.66 22.44 -5.63
N GLU A 59 -1.48 23.12 -6.75
CA GLU A 59 -2.44 24.12 -7.22
C GLU A 59 -3.72 23.45 -7.73
N GLY A 60 -4.82 24.21 -7.74
CA GLY A 60 -6.11 23.79 -8.26
C GLY A 60 -7.14 23.45 -7.18
N THR A 61 -8.37 23.23 -7.60
CA THR A 61 -9.55 23.07 -6.73
C THR A 61 -9.40 21.92 -5.73
N TYR A 62 -8.79 20.82 -6.14
CA TYR A 62 -8.63 19.61 -5.32
C TYR A 62 -7.19 19.38 -4.86
N GLY A 63 -6.31 20.34 -5.10
CA GLY A 63 -4.87 20.19 -4.82
C GLY A 63 -4.52 20.08 -3.33
N GLN A 64 -5.48 20.29 -2.43
CA GLN A 64 -5.35 20.16 -0.97
C GLN A 64 -6.13 18.97 -0.41
N GLU A 65 -6.78 18.19 -1.27
CA GLU A 65 -7.53 17.01 -0.83
C GLU A 65 -6.59 15.86 -0.48
N PRO A 66 -6.67 15.27 0.74
CA PRO A 66 -5.76 14.20 1.15
C PRO A 66 -5.82 12.96 0.24
N GLY A 67 -6.99 12.67 -0.35
CA GLY A 67 -7.12 11.59 -1.33
C GLY A 67 -6.32 11.85 -2.61
N ILE A 68 -6.31 13.09 -3.09
CA ILE A 68 -5.51 13.48 -4.27
C ILE A 68 -4.00 13.42 -3.97
N ILE A 69 -3.59 13.90 -2.78
CA ILE A 69 -2.21 13.75 -2.32
C ILE A 69 -1.84 12.26 -2.20
N GLY A 70 -2.77 11.41 -1.79
CA GLY A 70 -2.63 9.95 -1.78
C GLY A 70 -2.35 9.38 -3.17
N PHE A 71 -3.06 9.80 -4.22
CA PHE A 71 -2.79 9.39 -5.59
C PHE A 71 -1.39 9.82 -6.06
N CYS A 72 -0.96 11.03 -5.70
CA CYS A 72 0.39 11.49 -6.02
C CYS A 72 1.46 10.65 -5.33
N LEU A 73 1.24 10.26 -4.07
CA LEU A 73 2.12 9.35 -3.33
C LEU A 73 2.18 7.97 -4.01
N MET A 74 1.02 7.35 -4.26
CA MET A 74 0.94 6.05 -4.90
C MET A 74 1.59 6.01 -6.28
N SER A 75 1.50 7.10 -7.06
CA SER A 75 2.16 7.18 -8.36
C SER A 75 3.69 7.06 -8.26
N VAL A 76 4.30 7.54 -7.19
CA VAL A 76 5.74 7.37 -6.95
C VAL A 76 6.04 5.95 -6.48
N LEU A 77 5.26 5.42 -5.52
CA LEU A 77 5.48 4.08 -4.97
C LEU A 77 5.36 2.99 -6.06
N ALA A 78 4.39 3.14 -6.95
CA ALA A 78 4.16 2.21 -8.05
C ALA A 78 5.28 2.20 -9.12
N HIS A 79 6.07 3.27 -9.22
CA HIS A 79 7.19 3.34 -10.18
C HIS A 79 8.35 2.42 -9.78
N GLY A 80 8.57 2.22 -8.48
CA GLY A 80 9.59 1.31 -7.97
C GLY A 80 10.92 1.95 -7.58
N ASP A 81 11.05 3.28 -7.64
CA ASP A 81 12.17 3.99 -7.03
C ASP A 81 12.14 3.87 -5.51
N ASP A 82 13.32 3.85 -4.86
CA ASP A 82 13.39 3.86 -3.40
C ASP A 82 12.70 5.12 -2.82
N PRO A 83 11.58 4.96 -2.11
CA PRO A 83 10.83 6.10 -1.59
C PRO A 83 11.55 6.83 -0.45
N ASN A 84 12.61 6.24 0.11
CA ASN A 84 13.36 6.80 1.23
C ASN A 84 14.54 7.67 0.78
N THR A 85 15.20 7.27 -0.31
CA THR A 85 16.46 7.88 -0.78
C THR A 85 16.48 8.20 -2.27
N GLY A 86 15.52 7.71 -3.03
CA GLY A 86 15.43 7.90 -4.48
C GLY A 86 15.10 9.33 -4.91
N PRO A 87 15.00 9.57 -6.22
CA PRO A 87 14.82 10.91 -6.79
C PRO A 87 13.54 11.62 -6.32
N TYR A 88 12.53 10.86 -5.90
CA TYR A 88 11.24 11.37 -5.44
C TYR A 88 11.06 11.33 -3.92
N ALA A 89 12.08 10.95 -3.12
CA ALA A 89 11.98 10.79 -1.67
C ALA A 89 11.45 12.05 -0.95
N THR A 90 11.79 13.25 -1.43
CA THR A 90 11.28 14.50 -0.87
C THR A 90 9.79 14.68 -1.14
N MET A 91 9.32 14.31 -2.35
CA MET A 91 7.90 14.32 -2.71
C MET A 91 7.11 13.35 -1.82
N VAL A 92 7.62 12.13 -1.64
CA VAL A 92 7.02 11.11 -0.75
C VAL A 92 6.85 11.64 0.67
N ARG A 93 7.93 12.20 1.26
CA ARG A 93 7.87 12.76 2.62
C ARG A 93 6.85 13.89 2.76
N ARG A 94 6.74 14.78 1.76
CA ARG A 94 5.77 15.86 1.77
C ARG A 94 4.33 15.34 1.69
N CYS A 95 4.05 14.37 0.82
CA CYS A 95 2.74 13.72 0.75
C CYS A 95 2.36 13.07 2.08
N LEU A 96 3.25 12.28 2.67
CA LEU A 96 3.01 11.62 3.95
C LEU A 96 2.79 12.62 5.08
N ASN A 97 3.62 13.64 5.20
CA ASN A 97 3.45 14.67 6.22
C ASN A 97 2.07 15.35 6.11
N TYR A 98 1.65 15.65 4.88
CA TYR A 98 0.34 16.27 4.65
C TYR A 98 -0.81 15.33 5.06
N ILE A 99 -0.83 14.10 4.57
CA ILE A 99 -1.88 13.11 4.88
C ILE A 99 -1.96 12.88 6.40
N LEU A 100 -0.82 12.65 7.05
CA LEU A 100 -0.74 12.44 8.50
C LEU A 100 -1.20 13.66 9.31
N ALA A 101 -0.96 14.88 8.81
CA ALA A 101 -1.44 16.12 9.43
C ALA A 101 -2.97 16.30 9.28
N LYS A 102 -3.56 15.77 8.19
CA LYS A 102 -5.01 15.84 7.96
C LYS A 102 -5.81 14.78 8.71
N GLN A 103 -5.15 13.83 9.35
CA GLN A 103 -5.83 12.83 10.16
C GLN A 103 -6.28 13.39 11.51
N ASN A 104 -7.57 13.25 11.81
CA ASN A 104 -8.11 13.49 13.15
C ASN A 104 -7.51 12.45 14.12
N LYS A 105 -6.83 12.95 15.16
CA LYS A 105 -6.05 12.10 16.08
C LYS A 105 -6.91 11.20 16.97
N SER A 106 -8.16 11.58 17.23
CA SER A 106 -9.10 10.79 18.04
C SER A 106 -9.86 9.76 17.22
N SER A 107 -10.46 10.17 16.08
CA SER A 107 -11.31 9.30 15.27
C SER A 107 -10.54 8.50 14.23
N GLY A 108 -9.37 8.95 13.81
CA GLY A 108 -8.63 8.38 12.67
C GLY A 108 -9.10 8.86 11.30
N TYR A 109 -10.15 9.71 11.23
CA TYR A 109 -10.70 10.22 9.98
C TYR A 109 -9.70 11.12 9.25
N ILE A 110 -9.51 10.90 7.96
CA ILE A 110 -8.57 11.67 7.12
C ILE A 110 -9.39 12.52 6.13
N GLY A 111 -9.24 13.84 6.25
CA GLY A 111 -10.00 14.78 5.41
C GLY A 111 -11.43 14.98 5.88
N ASP A 112 -12.32 15.28 4.96
CA ASP A 112 -13.71 15.70 5.18
C ASP A 112 -14.74 14.85 4.43
N SER A 113 -14.30 13.90 3.64
CA SER A 113 -15.15 12.94 2.92
C SER A 113 -14.58 11.53 2.99
N MET A 114 -15.46 10.52 2.87
CA MET A 114 -15.02 9.12 2.82
C MET A 114 -14.22 8.82 1.54
N TYR A 115 -14.31 9.62 0.48
CA TYR A 115 -13.37 9.53 -0.64
C TYR A 115 -11.95 9.90 -0.22
N ASN A 116 -11.79 11.05 0.43
CA ASN A 116 -10.49 11.48 0.95
C ASN A 116 -9.93 10.46 1.93
N HIS A 117 -10.78 9.98 2.83
CA HIS A 117 -10.39 8.98 3.82
C HIS A 117 -9.92 7.67 3.15
N GLY A 118 -10.70 7.11 2.22
CA GLY A 118 -10.36 5.84 1.56
C GLY A 118 -9.07 5.91 0.75
N PHE A 119 -8.93 6.90 -0.12
CA PHE A 119 -7.72 7.02 -0.95
C PHE A 119 -6.46 7.39 -0.15
N ALA A 120 -6.60 8.22 0.90
CA ALA A 120 -5.49 8.50 1.80
C ALA A 120 -5.11 7.27 2.64
N THR A 121 -6.09 6.45 3.06
CA THR A 121 -5.86 5.19 3.78
C THR A 121 -5.14 4.19 2.88
N LEU A 122 -5.57 4.04 1.62
CA LEU A 122 -4.88 3.20 0.63
C LEU A 122 -3.42 3.64 0.46
N ALA A 123 -3.19 4.94 0.28
CA ALA A 123 -1.82 5.47 0.13
C ALA A 123 -0.94 5.23 1.37
N LEU A 124 -1.52 5.29 2.59
CA LEU A 124 -0.81 4.93 3.81
C LEU A 124 -0.53 3.42 3.90
N ALA A 125 -1.43 2.57 3.42
CA ALA A 125 -1.25 1.12 3.38
C ALA A 125 -0.09 0.74 2.45
N GLU A 126 -0.06 1.28 1.24
CA GLU A 126 1.05 1.09 0.28
C GLU A 126 2.38 1.61 0.84
N ALA A 127 2.36 2.78 1.50
CA ALA A 127 3.57 3.36 2.09
C ALA A 127 4.08 2.56 3.30
N TYR A 128 3.21 1.88 4.06
CA TYR A 128 3.57 1.20 5.29
C TYR A 128 4.65 0.13 5.11
N GLY A 129 4.61 -0.61 3.99
CA GLY A 129 5.62 -1.62 3.67
C GLY A 129 6.90 -1.08 3.01
N MET A 130 6.92 0.17 2.55
CA MET A 130 7.96 0.72 1.69
C MET A 130 8.71 1.91 2.30
N VAL A 131 8.05 2.72 3.12
CA VAL A 131 8.61 3.96 3.68
C VAL A 131 8.98 3.77 5.15
N ARG A 132 10.18 4.23 5.50
CA ARG A 132 10.69 4.18 6.88
C ARG A 132 10.18 5.38 7.69
N ASP A 133 8.93 5.29 8.14
CA ASP A 133 8.29 6.32 8.96
C ASP A 133 7.35 5.65 9.98
N ASP A 134 7.76 5.62 11.24
CA ASP A 134 7.04 4.97 12.33
C ASP A 134 5.64 5.54 12.61
N ARG A 135 5.33 6.72 12.05
CA ARG A 135 4.01 7.36 12.19
C ARG A 135 2.93 6.68 11.34
N ILE A 136 3.33 5.99 10.25
CA ILE A 136 2.39 5.40 9.29
C ILE A 136 1.56 4.30 9.95
N GLY A 137 2.17 3.35 10.63
CA GLY A 137 1.47 2.21 11.23
C GLY A 137 0.34 2.61 12.18
N PRO A 138 0.60 3.45 13.21
CA PRO A 138 -0.46 3.94 14.11
C PRO A 138 -1.56 4.74 13.40
N ALA A 139 -1.21 5.52 12.38
CA ALA A 139 -2.18 6.29 11.60
C ALA A 139 -3.08 5.39 10.76
N LEU A 140 -2.49 4.42 10.06
CA LEU A 140 -3.19 3.43 9.26
C LEU A 140 -4.15 2.60 10.11
N HIS A 141 -3.70 2.11 11.28
CA HIS A 141 -4.55 1.36 12.20
C HIS A 141 -5.82 2.15 12.59
N LYS A 142 -5.69 3.44 12.91
CA LYS A 142 -6.84 4.30 13.23
C LYS A 142 -7.77 4.52 12.03
N ALA A 143 -7.20 4.72 10.84
CA ALA A 143 -7.97 4.92 9.62
C ALA A 143 -8.80 3.67 9.29
N VAL A 144 -8.20 2.49 9.30
CA VAL A 144 -8.89 1.21 9.10
C VAL A 144 -9.98 0.98 10.15
N ALA A 145 -9.70 1.28 11.43
CA ALA A 145 -10.70 1.16 12.50
C ALA A 145 -11.92 2.05 12.26
N LEU A 146 -11.73 3.27 11.76
CA LEU A 146 -12.84 4.14 11.36
C LEU A 146 -13.64 3.54 10.20
N THR A 147 -12.97 3.09 9.13
CA THR A 147 -13.62 2.48 7.97
C THR A 147 -14.52 1.32 8.40
N LEU A 148 -14.01 0.41 9.23
CA LEU A 148 -14.78 -0.73 9.75
C LEU A 148 -15.92 -0.30 10.68
N THR A 149 -15.73 0.74 11.47
CA THR A 149 -16.76 1.29 12.36
C THR A 149 -17.89 1.93 11.54
N ALA A 150 -17.56 2.67 10.51
CA ALA A 150 -18.52 3.26 9.58
C ALA A 150 -19.37 2.18 8.88
N GLN A 151 -18.73 1.11 8.41
CA GLN A 151 -19.42 -0.04 7.80
C GLN A 151 -20.45 -0.68 8.76
N LYS A 152 -20.03 -0.93 10.00
CA LYS A 152 -20.91 -1.55 11.01
C LYS A 152 -22.13 -0.71 11.35
N LYS A 153 -22.01 0.63 11.27
CA LYS A 153 -23.12 1.55 11.52
C LYS A 153 -24.05 1.69 10.33
N ASN A 154 -23.56 1.41 9.12
CA ASN A 154 -24.33 1.52 7.89
C ASN A 154 -25.24 0.32 7.73
N LYS A 155 -26.55 0.56 7.55
CA LYS A 155 -27.58 -0.50 7.42
C LYS A 155 -27.41 -1.36 6.18
N THR A 156 -26.76 -0.84 5.14
CA THR A 156 -26.53 -1.55 3.88
C THR A 156 -25.21 -2.32 3.86
N GLY A 157 -24.34 -2.12 4.88
CA GLY A 157 -23.00 -2.72 4.94
C GLY A 157 -21.97 -2.09 4.00
N GLY A 158 -22.35 -1.03 3.26
CA GLY A 158 -21.44 -0.24 2.41
C GLY A 158 -21.03 1.08 3.07
N TRP A 159 -20.59 2.04 2.25
CA TRP A 159 -20.18 3.38 2.70
C TRP A 159 -20.75 4.46 1.78
N ARG A 160 -20.88 5.66 2.33
CA ARG A 160 -21.23 6.86 1.59
C ARG A 160 -20.26 8.00 1.97
N TYR A 161 -20.64 9.25 1.72
CA TYR A 161 -19.75 10.41 1.81
C TYR A 161 -19.29 10.75 3.23
N ALA A 162 -20.07 10.40 4.26
CA ALA A 162 -19.72 10.62 5.67
C ALA A 162 -19.67 9.30 6.46
N PRO A 163 -18.86 9.20 7.54
CA PRO A 163 -18.71 7.97 8.33
C PRO A 163 -19.98 7.52 9.06
N ASP A 164 -20.94 8.41 9.23
CA ASP A 164 -22.23 8.15 9.91
C ASP A 164 -23.40 8.00 8.92
N SER A 165 -23.14 7.95 7.63
CA SER A 165 -24.16 7.75 6.60
C SER A 165 -24.87 6.42 6.79
N THR A 166 -26.20 6.41 6.55
CA THR A 166 -27.07 5.24 6.76
C THR A 166 -27.37 4.47 5.48
N ASP A 167 -26.98 5.01 4.34
CA ASP A 167 -27.09 4.44 2.99
C ASP A 167 -25.70 4.33 2.34
N ALA A 168 -25.59 3.69 1.19
CA ALA A 168 -24.32 3.45 0.51
C ALA A 168 -24.33 4.03 -0.92
N ASP A 169 -23.12 4.42 -1.35
CA ASP A 169 -22.77 4.77 -2.71
C ASP A 169 -21.79 3.73 -3.25
N SER A 170 -21.97 3.27 -4.48
CA SER A 170 -21.14 2.20 -5.05
C SER A 170 -19.69 2.61 -5.25
N THR A 171 -19.45 3.88 -5.62
CA THR A 171 -18.09 4.38 -5.87
C THR A 171 -17.33 4.64 -4.58
N VAL A 172 -18.00 5.18 -3.54
CA VAL A 172 -17.42 5.31 -2.20
C VAL A 172 -17.15 3.93 -1.59
N THR A 173 -18.09 2.99 -1.76
CA THR A 173 -17.92 1.61 -1.29
C THR A 173 -16.72 0.95 -1.96
N GLY A 174 -16.56 1.09 -3.28
CA GLY A 174 -15.38 0.61 -4.00
C GLY A 174 -14.09 1.21 -3.49
N CYS A 175 -14.05 2.52 -3.21
CA CYS A 175 -12.90 3.22 -2.64
C CYS A 175 -12.49 2.63 -1.28
N GLN A 176 -13.46 2.38 -0.37
CA GLN A 176 -13.16 1.79 0.94
C GLN A 176 -12.69 0.33 0.82
N LEU A 177 -13.32 -0.46 -0.05
CA LEU A 177 -12.92 -1.85 -0.27
C LEU A 177 -11.47 -1.95 -0.74
N VAL A 178 -11.06 -1.13 -1.71
CA VAL A 178 -9.67 -1.11 -2.19
C VAL A 178 -8.69 -0.71 -1.09
N SER A 179 -9.09 0.20 -0.18
CA SER A 179 -8.23 0.61 0.94
C SER A 179 -8.06 -0.46 2.03
N LEU A 180 -8.95 -1.46 2.07
CA LEU A 180 -8.92 -2.57 3.04
C LEU A 180 -8.27 -3.84 2.48
N TYR A 181 -8.10 -3.95 1.15
CA TYR A 181 -7.51 -5.09 0.48
C TYR A 181 -5.99 -5.07 0.53
#